data_fc18482b5b7247440d6ab972974aad15
#
_entry.id   fc18482b5b7247440d6ab972974aad15
#
_cell.length_a   1.000
_cell.length_b   1.000
_cell.length_c   1.000
_cell.angle_alpha   90.00
_cell.angle_beta   90.00
_cell.angle_gamma   90.00
#
_symmetry.space_group_name_H-M   'P 1'
#
loop_
_entity.id
_entity.type
_entity.pdbx_description
1 polymer ?
#
loop_
_entity_poly.entity_id
_entity_poly.type
_entity_poly.pdbx_seq_one_letter_code
_entity_poly.pdbx_strand_id
1 'polypeptide(L)'
;MFDLNNRPGGPNLIVTAKTAHKVHFFDAATLRMTATLDMPGSTHELALSADGRTAYGTVYGDGIFIKRVNPDRRVVVIDLPSRSLARVIDLGAVYAPHGVMMDESGTLWCSGELGNAVLAIDPATDAVQKIDVGGTAHWLVISHATGKVFVSVKADHVMVVDLAARRAIDRIKLPHIVEGLAISPDGATIYVCGQTAAELYVIDARKQALMKTVPIEGADGTKRQMRRVRVSPDNRYVVVSSNQDNHAAIFEADGLRQIAAFRTKASPMGFGFAADGQHAYLCCHDDAEVFEFELATGRIARTFLTAAGCEFIVGYSS
;
A
#
# COMPACT_ATOMS: atom_id res chain seq x y z
N MET A 1 -17.71 1.73 5.61
CA MET A 1 -16.90 2.94 5.47
C MET A 1 -15.55 2.51 4.92
N PHE A 2 -15.09 3.10 3.83
CA PHE A 2 -14.03 2.52 2.99
C PHE A 2 -12.63 2.94 3.46
N ASP A 3 -11.67 2.03 3.34
CA ASP A 3 -10.25 2.40 3.28
C ASP A 3 -10.06 3.45 2.18
N LEU A 4 -9.68 4.65 2.56
CA LEU A 4 -9.52 5.77 1.61
C LEU A 4 -8.47 5.49 0.52
N ASN A 5 -7.55 4.56 0.75
CA ASN A 5 -6.58 4.09 -0.22
C ASN A 5 -7.08 2.90 -1.05
N ASN A 6 -8.23 2.34 -0.72
CA ASN A 6 -8.83 1.20 -1.41
C ASN A 6 -10.18 1.59 -2.04
N ARG A 7 -10.27 2.81 -2.56
CA ARG A 7 -11.46 3.30 -3.28
C ARG A 7 -11.56 2.63 -4.65
N PRO A 8 -12.79 2.47 -5.17
CA PRO A 8 -12.97 2.29 -6.62
C PRO A 8 -12.21 3.38 -7.36
N GLY A 9 -11.54 3.02 -8.45
CA GLY A 9 -10.79 3.96 -9.25
C GLY A 9 -11.68 5.11 -9.75
N GLY A 10 -11.05 6.26 -10.00
CA GLY A 10 -11.69 7.41 -10.66
C GLY A 10 -11.30 7.45 -12.15
N PRO A 11 -11.73 8.51 -12.86
CA PRO A 11 -11.38 8.72 -14.26
C PRO A 11 -9.89 9.04 -14.46
N ASN A 12 -9.17 9.33 -13.40
CA ASN A 12 -7.73 9.63 -13.41
C ASN A 12 -6.97 8.61 -12.57
N LEU A 13 -5.72 8.33 -12.96
CA LEU A 13 -4.78 7.54 -12.18
C LEU A 13 -3.58 8.41 -11.80
N ILE A 14 -3.07 8.21 -10.60
CA ILE A 14 -1.79 8.74 -10.14
C ILE A 14 -0.84 7.60 -9.85
N VAL A 15 0.39 7.68 -10.37
CA VAL A 15 1.42 6.63 -10.27
C VAL A 15 2.71 7.25 -9.75
N THR A 16 3.27 6.68 -8.69
CA THR A 16 4.61 7.06 -8.23
C THR A 16 5.67 6.36 -9.05
N ALA A 17 6.70 7.09 -9.47
CA ALA A 17 7.91 6.59 -10.11
C ALA A 17 9.11 6.95 -9.23
N LYS A 18 9.32 6.16 -8.20
CA LYS A 18 10.24 6.41 -7.09
C LYS A 18 11.67 6.67 -7.53
N THR A 19 12.22 5.79 -8.36
CA THR A 19 13.61 5.91 -8.85
C THR A 19 13.80 7.12 -9.75
N ALA A 20 12.78 7.51 -10.50
CA ALA A 20 12.81 8.69 -11.36
C ALA A 20 12.50 10.00 -10.62
N HIS A 21 12.14 9.95 -9.33
CA HIS A 21 11.67 11.09 -8.54
C HIS A 21 10.51 11.83 -9.23
N LYS A 22 9.51 11.07 -9.71
CA LYS A 22 8.36 11.61 -10.41
C LYS A 22 7.05 11.02 -9.91
N VAL A 23 5.99 11.78 -10.15
CA VAL A 23 4.62 11.30 -10.08
C VAL A 23 3.97 11.55 -11.43
N HIS A 24 3.34 10.54 -11.98
CA HIS A 24 2.65 10.61 -13.26
C HIS A 24 1.16 10.56 -13.11
N PHE A 25 0.47 11.29 -13.96
CA PHE A 25 -0.99 11.31 -14.06
C PHE A 25 -1.43 10.70 -15.39
N PHE A 26 -2.44 9.84 -15.35
CA PHE A 26 -2.98 9.18 -16.51
C PHE A 26 -4.49 9.34 -16.57
N ASP A 27 -5.04 9.35 -17.76
CA ASP A 27 -6.46 9.13 -18.01
C ASP A 27 -6.74 7.62 -17.91
N ALA A 28 -7.66 7.21 -17.04
CA ALA A 28 -7.88 5.80 -16.75
C ALA A 28 -8.52 5.03 -17.92
N ALA A 29 -9.30 5.70 -18.78
CA ALA A 29 -9.95 5.06 -19.91
C ALA A 29 -8.97 4.77 -21.06
N THR A 30 -8.08 5.70 -21.34
CA THR A 30 -7.14 5.62 -22.46
C THR A 30 -5.75 5.15 -22.07
N LEU A 31 -5.41 5.15 -20.77
CA LEU A 31 -4.10 4.90 -20.19
C LEU A 31 -2.99 5.83 -20.75
N ARG A 32 -3.39 6.99 -21.26
CA ARG A 32 -2.45 8.01 -21.75
C ARG A 32 -1.98 8.89 -20.59
N MET A 33 -0.69 9.14 -20.53
CA MET A 33 -0.12 10.10 -19.59
C MET A 33 -0.64 11.51 -19.90
N THR A 34 -1.17 12.18 -18.88
CA THR A 34 -1.78 13.52 -19.00
C THR A 34 -0.92 14.60 -18.36
N ALA A 35 -0.09 14.22 -17.38
CA ALA A 35 0.87 15.13 -16.74
C ALA A 35 1.98 14.33 -16.03
N THR A 36 3.07 15.04 -15.73
CA THR A 36 4.17 14.56 -14.90
C THR A 36 4.54 15.67 -13.91
N LEU A 37 4.82 15.30 -12.69
CA LEU A 37 5.25 16.19 -11.62
C LEU A 37 6.60 15.71 -11.08
N ASP A 38 7.59 16.60 -11.06
CA ASP A 38 8.88 16.32 -10.43
C ASP A 38 8.75 16.38 -8.91
N MET A 39 9.31 15.36 -8.24
CA MET A 39 9.28 15.22 -6.80
C MET A 39 10.63 15.59 -6.17
N PRO A 40 10.63 16.11 -4.95
CA PRO A 40 11.88 16.48 -4.27
C PRO A 40 12.70 15.27 -3.79
N GLY A 41 12.25 14.05 -4.06
CA GLY A 41 12.90 12.80 -3.71
C GLY A 41 12.06 11.59 -4.07
N SER A 42 12.49 10.41 -3.63
CA SER A 42 11.90 9.11 -3.93
C SER A 42 10.53 8.92 -3.30
N THR A 43 9.48 9.46 -3.94
CA THR A 43 8.08 9.32 -3.48
C THR A 43 7.64 7.87 -3.64
N HIS A 44 7.17 7.26 -2.54
CA HIS A 44 6.94 5.83 -2.45
C HIS A 44 5.44 5.48 -2.46
N GLU A 45 4.75 5.69 -1.35
CA GLU A 45 3.32 5.41 -1.20
C GLU A 45 2.51 6.70 -1.19
N LEU A 46 1.22 6.62 -1.53
CA LEU A 46 0.31 7.74 -1.51
C LEU A 46 -0.94 7.44 -0.68
N ALA A 47 -1.43 8.45 0.03
CA ALA A 47 -2.78 8.49 0.60
C ALA A 47 -3.57 9.64 -0.01
N LEU A 48 -4.87 9.45 -0.24
CA LEU A 48 -5.76 10.48 -0.74
C LEU A 48 -6.54 11.11 0.42
N SER A 49 -6.78 12.42 0.34
CA SER A 49 -7.75 13.10 1.22
C SER A 49 -9.18 12.58 1.00
N ALA A 50 -10.04 12.78 1.99
CA ALA A 50 -11.42 12.31 1.94
C ALA A 50 -12.21 12.89 0.76
N ASP A 51 -11.94 14.13 0.39
CA ASP A 51 -12.55 14.82 -0.76
C ASP A 51 -11.93 14.47 -2.12
N GLY A 52 -10.83 13.68 -2.12
CA GLY A 52 -10.12 13.28 -3.34
C GLY A 52 -9.34 14.39 -4.03
N ARG A 53 -9.12 15.53 -3.37
CA ARG A 53 -8.44 16.70 -3.96
C ARG A 53 -6.96 16.81 -3.63
N THR A 54 -6.51 16.07 -2.62
CA THR A 54 -5.12 16.10 -2.16
C THR A 54 -4.55 14.67 -2.09
N ALA A 55 -3.31 14.51 -2.54
CA ALA A 55 -2.55 13.29 -2.27
C ALA A 55 -1.35 13.60 -1.35
N TYR A 56 -1.09 12.70 -0.42
CA TYR A 56 0.03 12.76 0.51
C TYR A 56 0.99 11.63 0.19
N GLY A 57 2.21 11.96 -0.21
CA GLY A 57 3.21 10.98 -0.63
C GLY A 57 4.39 10.88 0.34
N THR A 58 4.71 9.68 0.79
CA THR A 58 5.91 9.44 1.60
C THR A 58 7.17 9.54 0.75
N VAL A 59 8.15 10.33 1.17
CA VAL A 59 9.47 10.37 0.54
C VAL A 59 10.40 9.45 1.34
N TYR A 60 10.59 8.24 0.84
CA TYR A 60 11.30 7.17 1.54
C TYR A 60 12.83 7.40 1.59
N GLY A 61 13.37 8.02 0.58
CA GLY A 61 14.80 8.06 0.28
C GLY A 61 15.18 7.00 -0.77
N ASP A 62 16.44 7.01 -1.18
CA ASP A 62 16.93 6.13 -2.23
C ASP A 62 17.10 4.70 -1.75
N GLY A 63 16.93 3.75 -2.67
CA GLY A 63 17.12 2.33 -2.42
C GLY A 63 15.90 1.63 -1.78
N ILE A 64 16.17 0.50 -1.15
CA ILE A 64 15.20 -0.38 -0.52
C ILE A 64 15.60 -0.67 0.93
N PHE A 65 14.72 -1.30 1.72
CA PHE A 65 14.90 -1.60 3.14
C PHE A 65 16.31 -2.09 3.53
N ILE A 66 16.89 -3.04 2.78
CA ILE A 66 18.22 -3.62 3.08
C ILE A 66 19.37 -2.74 2.57
N LYS A 67 19.13 -1.95 1.52
CA LYS A 67 20.13 -1.12 0.83
C LYS A 67 19.66 0.32 0.74
N ARG A 68 19.25 0.90 1.87
CA ARG A 68 18.87 2.31 1.93
C ARG A 68 20.09 3.20 1.70
N VAL A 69 19.91 4.17 0.82
CA VAL A 69 20.87 5.24 0.57
C VAL A 69 20.12 6.54 0.75
N ASN A 70 20.69 7.49 1.49
CA ASN A 70 20.07 8.80 1.73
C ASN A 70 18.60 8.71 2.20
N PRO A 71 18.30 8.12 3.37
CA PRO A 71 16.93 8.04 3.85
C PRO A 71 16.35 9.44 4.03
N ASP A 72 15.13 9.63 3.54
CA ASP A 72 14.40 10.88 3.64
C ASP A 72 13.45 10.89 4.86
N ARG A 73 12.83 12.04 5.16
CA ARG A 73 11.91 12.22 6.30
C ARG A 73 10.75 13.14 5.96
N ARG A 74 10.34 13.16 4.71
CA ARG A 74 9.32 14.10 4.23
C ARG A 74 8.06 13.37 3.76
N VAL A 75 6.96 14.10 3.85
CA VAL A 75 5.71 13.78 3.13
C VAL A 75 5.44 14.94 2.18
N VAL A 76 5.27 14.65 0.91
CA VAL A 76 4.84 15.63 -0.11
C VAL A 76 3.34 15.75 -0.10
N VAL A 77 2.84 16.97 -0.30
CA VAL A 77 1.42 17.29 -0.43
C VAL A 77 1.17 17.74 -1.87
N ILE A 78 0.38 17.00 -2.61
CA ILE A 78 0.08 17.21 -4.02
C ILE A 78 -1.37 17.69 -4.14
N ASP A 79 -1.57 18.85 -4.77
CA ASP A 79 -2.89 19.31 -5.19
C ASP A 79 -3.26 18.59 -6.49
N LEU A 80 -4.28 17.76 -6.44
CA LEU A 80 -4.69 16.91 -7.55
C LEU A 80 -5.39 17.68 -8.67
N PRO A 81 -6.27 18.68 -8.41
CA PRO A 81 -6.85 19.50 -9.45
C PRO A 81 -5.84 20.25 -10.31
N SER A 82 -4.84 20.87 -9.68
CA SER A 82 -3.79 21.60 -10.40
C SER A 82 -2.62 20.72 -10.81
N ARG A 83 -2.54 19.48 -10.30
CA ARG A 83 -1.44 18.54 -10.50
C ARG A 83 -0.08 19.17 -10.16
N SER A 84 0.00 19.77 -8.99
CA SER A 84 1.17 20.50 -8.53
C SER A 84 1.59 20.11 -7.12
N LEU A 85 2.88 20.24 -6.82
CA LEU A 85 3.39 20.10 -5.45
C LEU A 85 2.96 21.34 -4.65
N ALA A 86 2.04 21.16 -3.71
CA ALA A 86 1.54 22.25 -2.87
C ALA A 86 2.53 22.62 -1.76
N ARG A 87 3.06 21.62 -1.06
CA ARG A 87 4.04 21.79 0.01
C ARG A 87 4.66 20.47 0.46
N VAL A 88 5.52 20.54 1.46
CA VAL A 88 6.22 19.40 2.04
C VAL A 88 6.09 19.46 3.57
N ILE A 89 5.79 18.32 4.20
CA ILE A 89 5.76 18.14 5.66
C ILE A 89 7.06 17.46 6.08
N ASP A 90 7.78 18.03 7.04
CA ASP A 90 8.98 17.43 7.65
C ASP A 90 8.59 16.58 8.87
N LEU A 91 8.99 15.32 8.90
CA LEU A 91 8.67 14.36 9.96
C LEU A 91 9.65 14.40 11.15
N GLY A 92 10.55 15.37 11.19
CA GLY A 92 11.50 15.55 12.29
C GLY A 92 12.56 14.44 12.34
N ALA A 93 12.62 13.70 13.45
CA ALA A 93 13.64 12.68 13.68
C ALA A 93 13.28 11.28 13.14
N VAL A 94 12.16 11.12 12.41
CA VAL A 94 11.73 9.84 11.87
C VAL A 94 12.01 9.78 10.38
N TYR A 95 12.83 8.83 9.98
CA TYR A 95 13.29 8.64 8.60
C TYR A 95 12.69 7.40 7.94
N ALA A 96 12.79 7.35 6.63
CA ALA A 96 12.26 6.31 5.76
C ALA A 96 10.75 6.09 5.98
N PRO A 97 9.90 7.14 5.78
CA PRO A 97 8.46 6.98 5.83
C PRO A 97 8.02 6.06 4.70
N HIS A 98 7.18 5.05 5.03
CA HIS A 98 6.80 4.01 4.10
C HIS A 98 5.29 3.98 3.87
N GLY A 99 4.53 3.17 4.60
CA GLY A 99 3.08 3.10 4.48
C GLY A 99 2.42 4.39 4.96
N VAL A 100 1.39 4.84 4.25
CA VAL A 100 0.65 6.05 4.58
C VAL A 100 -0.85 5.85 4.35
N MET A 101 -1.67 6.29 5.30
CA MET A 101 -3.13 6.25 5.21
C MET A 101 -3.74 7.48 5.88
N MET A 102 -4.87 7.94 5.39
CA MET A 102 -5.68 8.96 6.05
C MET A 102 -6.86 8.32 6.77
N ASP A 103 -7.09 8.69 8.01
CA ASP A 103 -8.28 8.27 8.74
C ASP A 103 -9.47 9.20 8.47
N GLU A 104 -10.63 8.82 8.98
CA GLU A 104 -11.89 9.57 8.81
C GLU A 104 -11.89 10.94 9.51
N SER A 105 -11.03 11.14 10.48
CA SER A 105 -10.87 12.43 11.16
C SER A 105 -9.99 13.42 10.36
N GLY A 106 -9.37 12.95 9.28
CA GLY A 106 -8.40 13.70 8.49
C GLY A 106 -6.97 13.63 9.05
N THR A 107 -6.70 12.77 10.04
CA THR A 107 -5.34 12.52 10.51
C THR A 107 -4.62 11.62 9.49
N LEU A 108 -3.44 12.02 9.08
CA LEU A 108 -2.57 11.22 8.23
C LEU A 108 -1.70 10.32 9.11
N TRP A 109 -1.80 9.02 8.90
CA TRP A 109 -0.99 8.01 9.58
C TRP A 109 0.12 7.53 8.68
N CYS A 110 1.35 7.51 9.18
CA CYS A 110 2.53 7.14 8.42
C CYS A 110 3.45 6.23 9.23
N SER A 111 3.93 5.16 8.63
CA SER A 111 4.98 4.33 9.24
C SER A 111 6.36 4.91 8.95
N GLY A 112 7.26 4.86 9.93
CA GLY A 112 8.64 5.32 9.82
C GLY A 112 9.62 4.21 10.19
N GLU A 113 10.25 3.62 9.19
CA GLU A 113 11.10 2.43 9.39
C GLU A 113 12.30 2.68 10.29
N LEU A 114 12.98 3.83 10.10
CA LEU A 114 14.17 4.20 10.89
C LEU A 114 13.83 4.91 12.21
N GLY A 115 12.56 4.99 12.57
CA GLY A 115 12.11 5.54 13.84
C GLY A 115 11.47 4.51 14.76
N ASN A 116 11.28 3.28 14.28
CA ASN A 116 10.49 2.23 14.94
C ASN A 116 9.11 2.73 15.38
N ALA A 117 8.49 3.55 14.56
CA ALA A 117 7.31 4.31 14.94
C ALA A 117 6.26 4.38 13.85
N VAL A 118 5.04 4.59 14.29
CA VAL A 118 3.97 5.16 13.46
C VAL A 118 3.79 6.62 13.86
N LEU A 119 3.51 7.46 12.91
CA LEU A 119 3.28 8.88 13.06
C LEU A 119 1.81 9.19 12.82
N ALA A 120 1.20 9.95 13.72
CA ALA A 120 -0.08 10.62 13.50
C ALA A 120 0.20 12.09 13.18
N ILE A 121 -0.16 12.52 11.98
CA ILE A 121 0.16 13.83 11.42
C ILE A 121 -1.14 14.59 11.20
N ASP A 122 -1.21 15.80 11.69
CA ASP A 122 -2.28 16.74 11.35
C ASP A 122 -1.86 17.52 10.08
N PRO A 123 -2.49 17.26 8.91
CA PRO A 123 -2.08 17.92 7.69
C PRO A 123 -2.41 19.43 7.65
N ALA A 124 -3.25 19.93 8.55
CA ALA A 124 -3.58 21.34 8.58
C ALA A 124 -2.51 22.18 9.31
N THR A 125 -1.84 21.58 10.29
CA THR A 125 -0.87 22.27 11.15
C THR A 125 0.56 21.75 11.02
N ASP A 126 0.75 20.64 10.31
CA ASP A 126 1.98 19.84 10.20
C ASP A 126 2.47 19.27 11.55
N ALA A 127 1.59 19.23 12.55
CA ALA A 127 1.92 18.65 13.85
C ALA A 127 2.09 17.13 13.71
N VAL A 128 3.22 16.62 14.21
CA VAL A 128 3.59 15.19 14.14
C VAL A 128 3.66 14.61 15.55
N GLN A 129 2.85 13.60 15.82
CA GLN A 129 2.94 12.79 17.03
C GLN A 129 3.57 11.45 16.71
N LYS A 130 4.69 11.14 17.37
CA LYS A 130 5.37 9.84 17.28
C LYS A 130 4.76 8.85 18.24
N ILE A 131 4.51 7.62 17.74
CA ILE A 131 3.99 6.48 18.50
C ILE A 131 4.99 5.32 18.30
N ASP A 132 5.71 4.95 19.35
CA ASP A 132 6.66 3.83 19.32
C ASP A 132 5.91 2.50 19.17
N VAL A 133 6.34 1.66 18.23
CA VAL A 133 5.77 0.32 17.98
C VAL A 133 6.79 -0.81 18.22
N GLY A 134 7.93 -0.49 18.81
CA GLY A 134 8.92 -1.48 19.26
C GLY A 134 9.63 -2.26 18.15
N GLY A 135 9.56 -1.82 16.91
CA GLY A 135 10.20 -2.46 15.78
C GLY A 135 10.07 -1.67 14.49
N THR A 136 10.74 -2.11 13.43
CA THR A 136 10.73 -1.42 12.12
C THR A 136 9.33 -1.39 11.52
N ALA A 137 8.61 -0.30 11.72
CA ALA A 137 7.26 -0.09 11.19
C ALA A 137 7.29 -0.01 9.66
N HIS A 138 6.56 -0.91 8.97
CA HIS A 138 6.62 -1.01 7.51
C HIS A 138 5.29 -0.62 6.86
N TRP A 139 4.27 -1.48 6.95
CA TRP A 139 2.91 -1.18 6.48
C TRP A 139 1.97 -0.89 7.65
N LEU A 140 0.92 -0.15 7.37
CA LEU A 140 -0.16 0.06 8.32
C LEU A 140 -1.53 0.00 7.63
N VAL A 141 -2.54 -0.44 8.38
CA VAL A 141 -3.95 -0.35 7.99
C VAL A 141 -4.79 0.14 9.16
N ILE A 142 -5.88 0.83 8.87
CA ILE A 142 -6.76 1.44 9.86
C ILE A 142 -8.11 0.71 9.84
N SER A 143 -8.51 0.18 10.99
CA SER A 143 -9.85 -0.36 11.21
C SER A 143 -10.67 0.63 12.02
N HIS A 144 -11.51 1.41 11.35
CA HIS A 144 -12.48 2.28 12.03
C HIS A 144 -13.53 1.46 12.80
N ALA A 145 -13.89 0.29 12.28
CA ALA A 145 -14.83 -0.62 12.93
C ALA A 145 -14.35 -1.09 14.32
N THR A 146 -13.05 -1.11 14.57
CA THR A 146 -12.46 -1.50 15.85
C THR A 146 -11.75 -0.38 16.58
N GLY A 147 -11.60 0.80 15.96
CA GLY A 147 -10.85 1.93 16.51
C GLY A 147 -9.34 1.65 16.65
N LYS A 148 -8.75 0.92 15.70
CA LYS A 148 -7.35 0.48 15.78
C LYS A 148 -6.57 0.71 14.49
N VAL A 149 -5.27 0.92 14.64
CA VAL A 149 -4.28 0.86 13.56
C VAL A 149 -3.47 -0.43 13.75
N PHE A 150 -3.33 -1.20 12.69
CA PHE A 150 -2.52 -2.41 12.66
C PHE A 150 -1.27 -2.14 11.84
N VAL A 151 -0.11 -2.52 12.36
CA VAL A 151 1.18 -2.17 11.79
C VAL A 151 2.03 -3.42 11.63
N SER A 152 2.45 -3.75 10.40
CA SER A 152 3.49 -4.77 10.25
C SER A 152 4.83 -4.17 10.68
N VAL A 153 5.48 -4.84 11.59
CA VAL A 153 6.86 -4.57 11.93
C VAL A 153 7.70 -5.68 11.31
N LYS A 154 8.87 -5.39 10.79
CA LYS A 154 9.74 -6.40 10.12
C LYS A 154 10.16 -7.52 11.09
N ALA A 155 9.17 -8.20 11.66
CA ALA A 155 9.24 -9.27 12.64
C ALA A 155 8.05 -10.22 12.46
N ASP A 156 7.85 -11.14 13.38
CA ASP A 156 6.81 -12.17 13.36
C ASP A 156 5.50 -11.74 14.05
N HIS A 157 5.15 -10.47 13.95
CA HIS A 157 3.92 -9.96 14.54
C HIS A 157 3.42 -8.69 13.87
N VAL A 158 2.15 -8.41 14.10
CA VAL A 158 1.48 -7.15 13.78
C VAL A 158 1.24 -6.40 15.09
N MET A 159 1.73 -5.17 15.18
CA MET A 159 1.46 -4.29 16.31
C MET A 159 0.05 -3.70 16.22
N VAL A 160 -0.60 -3.55 17.37
CA VAL A 160 -1.91 -2.93 17.48
C VAL A 160 -1.77 -1.59 18.21
N VAL A 161 -2.22 -0.54 17.55
CA VAL A 161 -2.22 0.82 18.07
C VAL A 161 -3.67 1.27 18.27
N ASP A 162 -3.99 1.83 19.43
CA ASP A 162 -5.29 2.47 19.67
C ASP A 162 -5.37 3.77 18.87
N LEU A 163 -6.38 3.89 18.01
CA LEU A 163 -6.55 5.01 17.09
C LEU A 163 -6.77 6.34 17.82
N ALA A 164 -7.59 6.35 18.87
CA ALA A 164 -7.94 7.53 19.63
C ALA A 164 -6.86 7.91 20.67
N ALA A 165 -6.37 6.91 21.41
CA ALA A 165 -5.34 7.13 22.43
C ALA A 165 -3.94 7.32 21.85
N ARG A 166 -3.74 6.99 20.56
CA ARG A 166 -2.47 7.10 19.83
C ARG A 166 -1.31 6.45 20.58
N ARG A 167 -1.50 5.21 21.00
CA ARG A 167 -0.50 4.41 21.70
C ARG A 167 -0.57 2.95 21.30
N ALA A 168 0.57 2.26 21.28
CA ALA A 168 0.62 0.81 21.10
C ALA A 168 -0.04 0.13 22.31
N ILE A 169 -0.89 -0.85 22.06
CA ILE A 169 -1.69 -1.54 23.10
C ILE A 169 -1.51 -3.04 23.11
N ASP A 170 -1.16 -3.65 21.97
CA ASP A 170 -1.07 -5.10 21.84
C ASP A 170 -0.21 -5.49 20.62
N ARG A 171 0.07 -6.79 20.48
CA ARG A 171 0.72 -7.40 19.31
C ARG A 171 0.11 -8.75 18.97
N ILE A 172 -0.11 -8.98 17.70
CA ILE A 172 -0.64 -10.25 17.19
C ILE A 172 0.53 -11.07 16.65
N LYS A 173 0.90 -12.12 17.36
CA LYS A 173 1.98 -13.03 16.96
C LYS A 173 1.59 -13.82 15.72
N LEU A 174 2.51 -13.97 14.78
CA LEU A 174 2.34 -14.75 13.56
C LEU A 174 3.49 -15.78 13.43
N PRO A 175 3.30 -16.84 12.62
CA PRO A 175 4.30 -17.92 12.51
C PRO A 175 5.65 -17.46 11.94
N HIS A 176 5.66 -16.47 11.04
CA HIS A 176 6.83 -16.04 10.31
C HIS A 176 6.93 -14.51 10.24
N ILE A 177 8.08 -13.99 9.79
CA ILE A 177 8.26 -12.56 9.51
C ILE A 177 7.27 -12.12 8.45
N VAL A 178 6.64 -10.96 8.68
CA VAL A 178 5.58 -10.40 7.84
C VAL A 178 6.00 -9.11 7.16
N GLU A 179 5.30 -8.76 6.07
CA GLU A 179 5.57 -7.54 5.30
C GLU A 179 4.29 -6.78 4.94
N GLY A 180 3.63 -7.10 3.84
CA GLY A 180 2.45 -6.38 3.36
C GLY A 180 1.22 -6.62 4.22
N LEU A 181 0.44 -5.57 4.44
CA LEU A 181 -0.87 -5.60 5.09
C LEU A 181 -1.94 -5.03 4.18
N ALA A 182 -3.13 -5.60 4.24
CA ALA A 182 -4.36 -5.02 3.71
C ALA A 182 -5.52 -5.28 4.69
N ILE A 183 -6.57 -4.48 4.60
CA ILE A 183 -7.78 -4.64 5.41
C ILE A 183 -9.00 -4.71 4.50
N SER A 184 -9.96 -5.54 4.90
CA SER A 184 -11.26 -5.60 4.21
C SER A 184 -11.99 -4.26 4.30
N PRO A 185 -12.82 -3.89 3.32
CA PRO A 185 -13.55 -2.62 3.31
C PRO A 185 -14.41 -2.36 4.55
N ASP A 186 -14.91 -3.42 5.20
CA ASP A 186 -15.67 -3.33 6.44
C ASP A 186 -14.79 -3.18 7.70
N GLY A 187 -13.46 -3.23 7.53
CA GLY A 187 -12.49 -3.11 8.63
C GLY A 187 -12.43 -4.33 9.57
N ALA A 188 -13.04 -5.46 9.20
CA ALA A 188 -13.15 -6.62 10.07
C ALA A 188 -12.02 -7.64 9.91
N THR A 189 -11.47 -7.75 8.70
CA THR A 189 -10.46 -8.77 8.34
C THR A 189 -9.18 -8.12 7.84
N ILE A 190 -8.04 -8.57 8.38
CA ILE A 190 -6.72 -8.12 7.96
C ILE A 190 -6.01 -9.28 7.26
N TYR A 191 -5.44 -8.99 6.11
CA TYR A 191 -4.63 -9.92 5.31
C TYR A 191 -3.16 -9.52 5.40
N VAL A 192 -2.29 -10.48 5.66
CA VAL A 192 -0.87 -10.24 5.91
C VAL A 192 -0.03 -11.22 5.09
N CYS A 193 0.90 -10.72 4.28
CA CYS A 193 1.84 -11.57 3.57
C CYS A 193 3.01 -12.00 4.47
N GLY A 194 3.32 -13.29 4.46
CA GLY A 194 4.52 -13.84 5.08
C GLY A 194 5.77 -13.50 4.25
N GLN A 195 6.67 -12.68 4.80
CA GLN A 195 7.91 -12.30 4.11
C GLN A 195 8.84 -13.49 3.88
N THR A 196 8.88 -14.43 4.82
CA THR A 196 9.77 -15.61 4.81
C THR A 196 9.01 -16.91 4.60
N ALA A 197 7.71 -16.86 4.32
CA ALA A 197 6.86 -18.00 4.05
C ALA A 197 5.91 -17.74 2.88
N ALA A 198 5.57 -18.80 2.14
CA ALA A 198 4.59 -18.73 1.05
C ALA A 198 3.17 -18.81 1.60
N GLU A 199 2.80 -17.86 2.44
CA GLU A 199 1.56 -17.86 3.21
C GLU A 199 0.91 -16.49 3.29
N LEU A 200 -0.42 -16.50 3.21
CA LEU A 200 -1.28 -15.37 3.53
C LEU A 200 -1.92 -15.65 4.90
N TYR A 201 -1.67 -14.79 5.87
CA TYR A 201 -2.28 -14.83 7.19
C TYR A 201 -3.55 -13.99 7.19
N VAL A 202 -4.58 -14.49 7.84
CA VAL A 202 -5.89 -13.83 7.97
C VAL A 202 -6.16 -13.59 9.44
N ILE A 203 -6.33 -12.34 9.81
CA ILE A 203 -6.51 -11.88 11.18
C ILE A 203 -7.91 -11.31 11.35
N ASP A 204 -8.61 -11.70 12.43
CA ASP A 204 -9.80 -11.01 12.92
C ASP A 204 -9.37 -9.72 13.62
N ALA A 205 -9.75 -8.57 13.07
CA ALA A 205 -9.36 -7.26 13.59
C ALA A 205 -9.99 -6.97 14.98
N ARG A 206 -11.18 -7.51 15.26
CA ARG A 206 -11.88 -7.34 16.54
C ARG A 206 -11.27 -8.21 17.64
N LYS A 207 -11.05 -9.49 17.35
CA LYS A 207 -10.46 -10.46 18.29
C LYS A 207 -8.95 -10.30 18.41
N GLN A 208 -8.31 -9.58 17.47
CA GLN A 208 -6.86 -9.42 17.38
C GLN A 208 -6.14 -10.78 17.34
N ALA A 209 -6.64 -11.69 16.54
CA ALA A 209 -6.18 -13.07 16.50
C ALA A 209 -6.06 -13.61 15.09
N LEU A 210 -5.04 -14.44 14.85
CA LEU A 210 -4.89 -15.21 13.62
C LEU A 210 -6.07 -16.19 13.49
N MET A 211 -6.83 -16.09 12.42
CA MET A 211 -7.95 -16.99 12.11
C MET A 211 -7.55 -18.13 11.19
N LYS A 212 -6.73 -17.82 10.16
CA LYS A 212 -6.42 -18.76 9.10
C LYS A 212 -5.05 -18.47 8.50
N THR A 213 -4.38 -19.52 8.06
CA THR A 213 -3.18 -19.46 7.22
C THR A 213 -3.50 -20.12 5.89
N VAL A 214 -3.22 -19.45 4.79
CA VAL A 214 -3.54 -19.91 3.43
C VAL A 214 -2.23 -20.02 2.65
N PRO A 215 -1.91 -21.18 2.05
CA PRO A 215 -0.75 -21.30 1.18
C PRO A 215 -0.93 -20.48 -0.09
N ILE A 216 0.17 -19.97 -0.64
CA ILE A 216 0.20 -19.21 -1.88
C ILE A 216 1.01 -19.98 -2.92
N GLU A 217 0.42 -20.21 -4.08
CA GLU A 217 1.06 -20.92 -5.19
C GLU A 217 1.23 -19.98 -6.40
N GLY A 218 2.33 -20.13 -7.10
CA GLY A 218 2.56 -19.49 -8.39
C GLY A 218 1.83 -20.19 -9.52
N ALA A 219 1.91 -19.64 -10.73
CA ALA A 219 1.27 -20.20 -11.93
C ALA A 219 1.78 -21.61 -12.31
N ASP A 220 2.93 -22.00 -11.80
CA ASP A 220 3.55 -23.32 -11.99
C ASP A 220 3.27 -24.30 -10.83
N GLY A 221 2.38 -23.95 -9.90
CA GLY A 221 2.03 -24.75 -8.73
C GLY A 221 3.09 -24.74 -7.62
N THR A 222 4.19 -23.99 -7.78
CA THR A 222 5.21 -23.89 -6.71
C THR A 222 4.81 -22.85 -5.67
N LYS A 223 5.20 -23.09 -4.40
CA LYS A 223 4.95 -22.13 -3.32
C LYS A 223 5.74 -20.86 -3.54
N ARG A 224 5.08 -19.70 -3.37
CA ARG A 224 5.67 -18.38 -3.60
C ARG A 224 5.51 -17.46 -2.40
N GLN A 225 6.60 -16.89 -1.96
CA GLN A 225 6.59 -15.82 -0.96
C GLN A 225 6.04 -14.54 -1.60
N MET A 226 5.01 -13.96 -1.01
CA MET A 226 4.41 -12.72 -1.48
C MET A 226 4.67 -11.59 -0.48
N ARG A 227 4.83 -10.37 -0.99
CA ARG A 227 5.20 -9.22 -0.17
C ARG A 227 4.18 -8.10 -0.18
N ARG A 228 3.33 -8.08 -1.18
CA ARG A 228 2.25 -7.08 -1.31
C ARG A 228 0.91 -7.78 -1.26
N VAL A 229 -0.03 -7.12 -0.65
CA VAL A 229 -1.43 -7.58 -0.60
C VAL A 229 -2.36 -6.38 -0.68
N ARG A 230 -3.46 -6.53 -1.41
CA ARG A 230 -4.58 -5.58 -1.44
C ARG A 230 -5.89 -6.35 -1.50
N VAL A 231 -6.97 -5.70 -1.03
CA VAL A 231 -8.35 -6.22 -1.12
C VAL A 231 -9.12 -5.35 -2.09
N SER A 232 -9.93 -5.94 -2.96
CA SER A 232 -10.77 -5.15 -3.86
C SER A 232 -11.83 -4.33 -3.10
N PRO A 233 -12.20 -3.13 -3.58
CA PRO A 233 -13.16 -2.26 -2.89
C PRO A 233 -14.53 -2.88 -2.63
N ASP A 234 -14.92 -3.86 -3.44
CA ASP A 234 -16.16 -4.63 -3.29
C ASP A 234 -16.02 -5.87 -2.40
N ASN A 235 -14.83 -6.06 -1.80
CA ASN A 235 -14.48 -7.20 -0.95
C ASN A 235 -14.63 -8.57 -1.62
N ARG A 236 -14.54 -8.66 -2.95
CA ARG A 236 -14.62 -9.96 -3.66
C ARG A 236 -13.27 -10.64 -3.83
N TYR A 237 -12.18 -9.86 -3.92
CA TYR A 237 -10.87 -10.38 -4.26
C TYR A 237 -9.78 -9.89 -3.31
N VAL A 238 -8.84 -10.78 -3.04
CA VAL A 238 -7.54 -10.45 -2.41
C VAL A 238 -6.45 -10.71 -3.44
N VAL A 239 -5.63 -9.69 -3.74
CA VAL A 239 -4.54 -9.79 -4.70
C VAL A 239 -3.21 -9.70 -3.96
N VAL A 240 -2.24 -10.52 -4.37
CA VAL A 240 -0.90 -10.55 -3.78
C VAL A 240 0.17 -10.57 -4.87
N SER A 241 1.35 -10.00 -4.60
CA SER A 241 2.48 -10.04 -5.53
C SER A 241 3.81 -10.32 -4.83
N SER A 242 4.73 -10.93 -5.59
CA SER A 242 6.11 -11.20 -5.20
C SER A 242 7.07 -10.44 -6.08
N ASN A 243 7.76 -9.45 -5.51
CA ASN A 243 8.79 -8.71 -6.22
C ASN A 243 10.10 -9.49 -6.41
N GLN A 244 10.25 -10.62 -5.75
CA GLN A 244 11.42 -11.49 -5.92
C GLN A 244 11.23 -12.54 -7.02
N ASP A 245 10.00 -13.06 -7.14
CA ASP A 245 9.69 -14.17 -8.03
C ASP A 245 8.93 -13.74 -9.29
N ASN A 246 8.59 -12.44 -9.43
CA ASN A 246 7.85 -11.87 -10.56
C ASN A 246 6.51 -12.60 -10.79
N HIS A 247 5.74 -12.75 -9.71
CA HIS A 247 4.43 -13.39 -9.72
C HIS A 247 3.38 -12.55 -9.00
N ALA A 248 2.13 -12.73 -9.41
CA ALA A 248 0.96 -12.30 -8.69
C ALA A 248 -0.03 -13.47 -8.57
N ALA A 249 -0.87 -13.41 -7.54
CA ALA A 249 -1.95 -14.37 -7.34
C ALA A 249 -3.21 -13.65 -6.87
N ILE A 250 -4.37 -14.26 -7.15
CA ILE A 250 -5.69 -13.74 -6.83
C ILE A 250 -6.46 -14.79 -6.06
N PHE A 251 -7.08 -14.36 -4.97
CA PHE A 251 -7.96 -15.16 -4.13
C PHE A 251 -9.37 -14.57 -4.15
N GLU A 252 -10.37 -15.41 -4.11
CA GLU A 252 -11.69 -14.97 -3.64
C GLU A 252 -11.58 -14.59 -2.17
N ALA A 253 -12.11 -13.43 -1.78
CA ALA A 253 -12.06 -13.00 -0.37
C ALA A 253 -12.95 -13.89 0.51
N ASP A 254 -14.07 -14.36 -0.02
CA ASP A 254 -14.88 -15.40 0.62
C ASP A 254 -14.21 -16.77 0.45
N GLY A 255 -14.01 -17.46 1.58
CA GLY A 255 -13.39 -18.78 1.61
C GLY A 255 -11.87 -18.81 1.34
N LEU A 256 -11.29 -17.77 0.73
CA LEU A 256 -9.86 -17.65 0.40
C LEU A 256 -9.37 -18.78 -0.52
N ARG A 257 -10.15 -19.08 -1.52
CA ARG A 257 -9.74 -19.96 -2.62
C ARG A 257 -8.89 -19.19 -3.60
N GLN A 258 -7.67 -19.65 -3.86
CA GLN A 258 -6.85 -19.09 -4.93
C GLN A 258 -7.50 -19.43 -6.30
N ILE A 259 -7.79 -18.41 -7.10
CA ILE A 259 -8.49 -18.56 -8.38
C ILE A 259 -7.59 -18.32 -9.58
N ALA A 260 -6.51 -17.56 -9.40
CA ALA A 260 -5.54 -17.31 -10.43
C ALA A 260 -4.15 -17.10 -9.85
N ALA A 261 -3.13 -17.41 -10.65
CA ALA A 261 -1.76 -16.99 -10.47
C ALA A 261 -1.13 -16.76 -11.85
N PHE A 262 -0.32 -15.72 -11.97
CA PHE A 262 0.28 -15.36 -13.25
C PHE A 262 1.68 -14.76 -13.08
N ARG A 263 2.50 -14.89 -14.12
CA ARG A 263 3.81 -14.24 -14.20
C ARG A 263 3.63 -12.76 -14.50
N THR A 264 4.41 -11.94 -13.85
CA THR A 264 4.50 -10.51 -14.09
C THR A 264 5.81 -10.15 -14.77
N LYS A 265 6.00 -8.87 -15.06
CA LYS A 265 7.32 -8.28 -15.31
C LYS A 265 8.10 -8.13 -14.00
N ALA A 266 9.31 -7.58 -14.10
CA ALA A 266 10.24 -7.52 -12.97
C ALA A 266 9.76 -6.60 -11.83
N SER A 267 9.91 -7.10 -10.61
CA SER A 267 9.58 -6.42 -9.36
C SER A 267 8.15 -5.88 -9.31
N PRO A 268 7.11 -6.74 -9.33
CA PRO A 268 5.73 -6.28 -9.12
C PRO A 268 5.56 -5.73 -7.71
N MET A 269 5.05 -4.49 -7.61
CA MET A 269 4.93 -3.73 -6.37
C MET A 269 3.47 -3.44 -6.01
N GLY A 270 3.02 -2.20 -6.13
CA GLY A 270 1.71 -1.77 -5.68
C GLY A 270 0.58 -2.10 -6.64
N PHE A 271 -0.59 -2.35 -6.06
CA PHE A 271 -1.84 -2.54 -6.77
C PHE A 271 -2.73 -1.31 -6.65
N GLY A 272 -3.53 -1.07 -7.70
CA GLY A 272 -4.69 -0.20 -7.69
C GLY A 272 -5.88 -0.90 -8.31
N PHE A 273 -7.09 -0.40 -8.07
CA PHE A 273 -8.32 -0.98 -8.63
C PHE A 273 -8.98 -0.02 -9.60
N ALA A 274 -9.47 -0.55 -10.72
CA ALA A 274 -10.23 0.21 -11.68
C ALA A 274 -11.65 0.51 -11.16
N ALA A 275 -12.27 1.57 -11.72
CA ALA A 275 -13.62 1.99 -11.32
C ALA A 275 -14.70 0.96 -11.68
N ASP A 276 -14.43 0.07 -12.62
CA ASP A 276 -15.38 -0.95 -13.09
C ASP A 276 -15.54 -2.14 -12.13
N GLY A 277 -14.69 -2.25 -11.10
CA GLY A 277 -14.69 -3.36 -10.15
C GLY A 277 -14.32 -4.72 -10.77
N GLN A 278 -13.84 -4.75 -12.00
CA GLN A 278 -13.47 -5.97 -12.73
C GLN A 278 -11.97 -6.05 -12.99
N HIS A 279 -11.29 -4.90 -13.06
CA HIS A 279 -9.87 -4.82 -13.35
C HIS A 279 -9.09 -4.23 -12.18
N ALA A 280 -7.82 -4.58 -12.13
CA ALA A 280 -6.84 -3.98 -11.24
C ALA A 280 -5.57 -3.62 -12.02
N TYR A 281 -4.78 -2.74 -11.43
CA TYR A 281 -3.48 -2.32 -11.92
C TYR A 281 -2.38 -2.91 -11.05
N LEU A 282 -1.24 -3.24 -11.65
CA LEU A 282 -0.04 -3.70 -10.96
C LEU A 282 1.19 -2.99 -11.51
N CYS A 283 1.88 -2.25 -10.66
CA CYS A 283 3.15 -1.61 -11.00
C CYS A 283 4.28 -2.64 -11.05
N CYS A 284 5.06 -2.68 -12.14
CA CYS A 284 6.27 -3.47 -12.28
C CYS A 284 7.47 -2.51 -12.26
N HIS A 285 8.11 -2.41 -11.09
CA HIS A 285 9.08 -1.37 -10.73
C HIS A 285 10.28 -1.30 -11.69
N ASP A 286 10.92 -2.44 -11.95
CA ASP A 286 12.19 -2.47 -12.70
C ASP A 286 11.96 -2.34 -14.22
N ASP A 287 10.80 -2.72 -14.72
CA ASP A 287 10.43 -2.56 -16.14
C ASP A 287 9.75 -1.21 -16.43
N ALA A 288 9.46 -0.39 -15.41
CA ALA A 288 8.74 0.87 -15.56
C ALA A 288 7.39 0.73 -16.30
N GLU A 289 6.68 -0.36 -16.05
CA GLU A 289 5.45 -0.73 -16.73
C GLU A 289 4.33 -1.04 -15.73
N VAL A 290 3.12 -0.66 -16.07
CA VAL A 290 1.92 -1.01 -15.30
C VAL A 290 1.07 -1.96 -16.13
N PHE A 291 0.63 -3.06 -15.51
CA PHE A 291 -0.35 -3.97 -16.06
C PHE A 291 -1.74 -3.62 -15.56
N GLU A 292 -2.71 -3.61 -16.47
CA GLU A 292 -4.11 -3.74 -16.15
C GLU A 292 -4.51 -5.20 -16.39
N PHE A 293 -5.11 -5.83 -15.39
CA PHE A 293 -5.48 -7.24 -15.44
C PHE A 293 -6.89 -7.49 -14.90
N GLU A 294 -7.53 -8.54 -15.39
CA GLU A 294 -8.84 -8.97 -14.91
C GLU A 294 -8.73 -9.66 -13.55
N LEU A 295 -9.53 -9.24 -12.59
CA LEU A 295 -9.55 -9.82 -11.23
C LEU A 295 -10.05 -11.26 -11.20
N ALA A 296 -10.98 -11.63 -12.09
CA ALA A 296 -11.54 -12.98 -12.11
C ALA A 296 -10.59 -14.05 -12.68
N THR A 297 -9.62 -13.66 -13.50
CA THR A 297 -8.80 -14.62 -14.29
C THR A 297 -7.30 -14.38 -14.18
N GLY A 298 -6.87 -13.21 -13.77
CA GLY A 298 -5.46 -12.76 -13.83
C GLY A 298 -4.97 -12.46 -15.25
N ARG A 299 -5.85 -12.44 -16.25
CA ARG A 299 -5.48 -12.16 -17.64
C ARG A 299 -5.10 -10.68 -17.78
N ILE A 300 -3.90 -10.42 -18.30
CA ILE A 300 -3.45 -9.06 -18.61
C ILE A 300 -4.28 -8.52 -19.77
N ALA A 301 -4.97 -7.41 -19.54
CA ALA A 301 -5.85 -6.76 -20.51
C ALA A 301 -5.10 -5.69 -21.31
N ARG A 302 -4.39 -4.80 -20.62
CA ARG A 302 -3.63 -3.70 -21.21
C ARG A 302 -2.34 -3.45 -20.41
N THR A 303 -1.39 -2.76 -21.04
CA THR A 303 -0.18 -2.28 -20.36
C THR A 303 0.12 -0.85 -20.76
N PHE A 304 0.84 -0.12 -19.89
CA PHE A 304 1.32 1.22 -20.20
C PHE A 304 2.63 1.52 -19.50
N LEU A 305 3.42 2.38 -20.11
CA LEU A 305 4.74 2.76 -19.60
C LEU A 305 4.65 3.95 -18.63
N THR A 306 5.53 3.94 -17.67
CA THR A 306 5.75 5.03 -16.71
C THR A 306 7.21 5.50 -16.78
N ALA A 307 7.78 5.99 -15.69
CA ALA A 307 9.22 6.13 -15.52
C ALA A 307 9.74 5.09 -14.51
N ALA A 308 11.06 4.96 -14.43
CA ALA A 308 11.72 3.98 -13.59
C ALA A 308 11.28 4.04 -12.12
N GLY A 309 11.00 2.88 -11.55
CA GLY A 309 10.59 2.75 -10.17
C GLY A 309 9.11 2.97 -9.91
N CYS A 310 8.20 2.56 -10.81
CA CYS A 310 6.78 2.63 -10.51
C CYS A 310 6.44 1.69 -9.35
N GLU A 311 5.90 2.24 -8.25
CA GLU A 311 5.67 1.49 -7.01
C GLU A 311 4.24 1.54 -6.51
N PHE A 312 3.53 2.62 -6.73
CA PHE A 312 2.17 2.79 -6.24
C PHE A 312 1.26 3.38 -7.32
N ILE A 313 0.02 2.93 -7.35
CA ILE A 313 -1.01 3.42 -8.27
C ILE A 313 -2.36 3.50 -7.56
N VAL A 314 -3.07 4.60 -7.76
CA VAL A 314 -4.43 4.76 -7.25
C VAL A 314 -5.26 5.62 -8.21
N GLY A 315 -6.55 5.28 -8.32
CA GLY A 315 -7.53 6.08 -9.05
C GLY A 315 -8.08 7.24 -8.21
N TYR A 316 -8.35 8.38 -8.85
CA TYR A 316 -8.94 9.54 -8.19
C TYR A 316 -9.93 10.28 -9.09
N SER A 317 -10.81 11.04 -8.44
CA SER A 317 -11.80 11.89 -9.11
C SER A 317 -11.59 13.34 -8.65
N SER A 318 -11.06 14.18 -9.51
CA SER A 318 -10.92 15.62 -9.28
C SER A 318 -11.13 16.37 -10.56
#